data_b0e76f03eed96189dcb8b1fd88ef9b79
#
_entry.id   b0e76f03eed96189dcb8b1fd88ef9b79
#
_cell.length_a   1.000
_cell.length_b   1.000
_cell.length_c   1.000
_cell.angle_alpha   90.00
_cell.angle_beta   90.00
_cell.angle_gamma   90.00
#
_symmetry.space_group_name_H-M   'P 1'
#
loop_
_entity.id
_entity.type
_entity.pdbx_description
1 polymer ?
#
loop_
_entity_poly.entity_id
_entity_poly.type
_entity_poly.pdbx_seq_one_letter_code
_entity_poly.pdbx_strand_id
1 'polypeptide(L)'
;MSATDFTSAGRVVMLLDPDEHAAGATPAGIELDTLGWRFLHVTVMTGTVAATASGTINVQAATSSGGSFSTISGATFTVAATDDDTVLHGVIDLEQQARYIKLDTTTGTGGATDLAVVGVLYGCANTAEYINAGSGEADELTFRVLS
;
A
#
# COMPACT_ATOMS: atom_id res chain seq x y z
N MET A 1 -20.31 -15.78 -3.60
CA MET A 1 -19.95 -14.42 -4.05
C MET A 1 -19.79 -14.45 -5.57
N SER A 2 -20.50 -13.59 -6.26
CA SER A 2 -20.25 -13.43 -7.68
C SER A 2 -18.87 -12.78 -7.86
N ALA A 3 -17.98 -13.40 -8.61
CA ALA A 3 -16.64 -12.88 -8.91
C ALA A 3 -16.63 -11.55 -9.69
N THR A 4 -17.80 -11.03 -9.99
CA THR A 4 -17.99 -9.89 -10.87
C THR A 4 -18.18 -8.56 -10.14
N ASP A 5 -18.30 -8.57 -8.81
CA ASP A 5 -18.60 -7.36 -8.06
C ASP A 5 -17.44 -6.93 -7.16
N PHE A 6 -16.33 -6.57 -7.78
CA PHE A 6 -15.19 -5.99 -7.06
C PHE A 6 -15.57 -4.67 -6.36
N THR A 7 -16.49 -3.90 -6.94
CA THR A 7 -16.91 -2.61 -6.39
C THR A 7 -17.69 -2.71 -5.08
N SER A 8 -18.34 -3.85 -4.85
CA SER A 8 -18.99 -4.15 -3.57
C SER A 8 -18.08 -4.92 -2.60
N ALA A 9 -16.92 -5.41 -3.07
CA ALA A 9 -16.05 -6.31 -2.31
C ALA A 9 -14.62 -5.83 -2.17
N GLY A 10 -14.26 -4.67 -2.72
CA GLY A 10 -12.90 -4.16 -2.69
C GLY A 10 -12.82 -2.63 -2.66
N ARG A 11 -11.70 -2.13 -2.18
CA ARG A 11 -11.36 -0.70 -2.13
C ARG A 11 -9.92 -0.50 -2.57
N VAL A 12 -9.69 0.39 -3.52
CA VAL A 12 -8.34 0.77 -3.96
C VAL A 12 -7.91 2.02 -3.20
N VAL A 13 -6.72 2.01 -2.65
CA VAL A 13 -6.15 3.11 -1.86
C VAL A 13 -4.73 3.40 -2.30
N MET A 14 -4.32 4.67 -2.23
CA MET A 14 -2.93 5.07 -2.38
C MET A 14 -2.21 4.89 -1.05
N LEU A 15 -1.06 4.24 -1.06
CA LEU A 15 -0.22 4.03 0.12
C LEU A 15 1.08 4.85 0.08
N LEU A 16 1.54 5.18 -1.11
CA LEU A 16 2.65 6.09 -1.37
C LEU A 16 2.40 6.80 -2.69
N ASP A 17 2.48 8.12 -2.67
CA ASP A 17 2.29 8.95 -3.86
C ASP A 17 3.32 8.64 -4.95
N PRO A 18 2.88 8.65 -6.24
CA PRO A 18 3.80 8.45 -7.34
C PRO A 18 4.72 9.66 -7.49
N ASP A 19 6.00 9.46 -7.27
CA ASP A 19 7.01 10.51 -7.39
C ASP A 19 8.40 9.92 -7.64
N GLU A 20 9.31 10.74 -8.14
CA GLU A 20 10.74 10.49 -8.12
C GLU A 20 11.29 10.82 -6.73
N HIS A 21 11.79 9.81 -6.05
CA HIS A 21 12.39 9.97 -4.73
C HIS A 21 13.92 10.04 -4.86
N ALA A 22 14.50 11.08 -4.31
CA ALA A 22 15.96 11.24 -4.28
C ALA A 22 16.66 10.09 -3.54
N ALA A 23 17.94 9.90 -3.82
CA ALA A 23 18.76 8.92 -3.10
C ALA A 23 18.72 9.15 -1.59
N GLY A 24 18.49 8.09 -0.83
CA GLY A 24 18.43 8.12 0.64
C GLY A 24 17.18 8.82 1.21
N ALA A 25 16.16 9.08 0.40
CA ALA A 25 14.91 9.66 0.87
C ALA A 25 14.09 8.65 1.70
N THR A 26 13.30 9.20 2.62
CA THR A 26 12.33 8.45 3.42
C THR A 26 10.93 9.04 3.21
N PRO A 27 10.33 8.81 2.03
CA PRO A 27 9.01 9.37 1.73
C PRO A 27 7.96 8.85 2.71
N ALA A 28 7.09 9.74 3.15
CA ALA A 28 6.04 9.41 4.11
C ALA A 28 4.95 8.56 3.46
N GLY A 29 4.73 7.36 3.97
CA GLY A 29 3.58 6.55 3.59
C GLY A 29 2.27 7.15 4.13
N ILE A 30 1.17 6.89 3.40
CA ILE A 30 -0.17 7.28 3.80
C ILE A 30 -0.70 6.25 4.81
N GLU A 31 -1.26 6.74 5.92
CA GLU A 31 -1.85 5.87 6.93
C GLU A 31 -3.22 5.36 6.47
N LEU A 32 -3.43 4.06 6.56
CA LEU A 32 -4.66 3.37 6.17
C LEU A 32 -5.36 2.76 7.37
N ASP A 33 -6.63 3.07 7.56
CA ASP A 33 -7.51 2.37 8.50
C ASP A 33 -8.10 1.12 7.82
N THR A 34 -7.76 -0.05 8.35
CA THR A 34 -8.17 -1.35 7.78
C THR A 34 -9.38 -1.97 8.48
N LEU A 35 -10.08 -1.21 9.34
CA LEU A 35 -11.23 -1.74 10.08
C LEU A 35 -12.26 -2.39 9.15
N GLY A 36 -12.61 -3.63 9.44
CA GLY A 36 -13.62 -4.39 8.70
C GLY A 36 -13.12 -5.09 7.43
N TRP A 37 -11.88 -4.87 7.05
CA TRP A 37 -11.26 -5.53 5.92
C TRP A 37 -10.40 -6.72 6.37
N ARG A 38 -10.37 -7.77 5.56
CA ARG A 38 -9.60 -8.97 5.88
C ARG A 38 -8.25 -9.01 5.20
N PHE A 39 -8.17 -8.58 3.95
CA PHE A 39 -6.94 -8.65 3.17
C PHE A 39 -6.55 -7.30 2.61
N LEU A 40 -5.25 -7.06 2.56
CA LEU A 40 -4.64 -5.95 1.84
C LEU A 40 -3.66 -6.51 0.80
N HIS A 41 -3.94 -6.28 -0.47
CA HIS A 41 -2.99 -6.53 -1.55
C HIS A 41 -2.19 -5.26 -1.78
N VAL A 42 -0.90 -5.30 -1.51
CA VAL A 42 0.03 -4.20 -1.73
C VAL A 42 0.72 -4.38 -3.08
N THR A 43 0.69 -3.35 -3.90
CA THR A 43 1.35 -3.32 -5.21
C THR A 43 2.32 -2.15 -5.26
N VAL A 44 3.61 -2.45 -5.39
CA VAL A 44 4.68 -1.50 -5.60
C VAL A 44 4.96 -1.39 -7.08
N MET A 45 4.89 -0.19 -7.62
CA MET A 45 5.21 0.10 -9.01
C MET A 45 6.48 0.93 -9.05
N THR A 46 7.45 0.50 -9.81
CA THR A 46 8.68 1.25 -10.08
C THR A 46 8.64 1.81 -11.48
N GLY A 47 9.11 3.02 -11.67
CA GLY A 47 9.53 3.54 -12.95
C GLY A 47 11.04 3.40 -13.09
N THR A 48 11.74 4.48 -13.39
CA THR A 48 13.20 4.47 -13.47
C THR A 48 13.81 4.24 -12.09
N VAL A 49 14.68 3.23 -12.02
CA VAL A 49 15.53 2.95 -10.85
C VAL A 49 16.98 3.17 -11.25
N ALA A 50 17.68 4.10 -10.59
CA ALA A 50 19.07 4.37 -10.94
C ALA A 50 19.96 3.12 -10.80
N ALA A 51 20.95 2.99 -11.66
CA ALA A 51 21.76 1.76 -11.86
C ALA A 51 22.45 1.19 -10.60
N THR A 52 22.54 1.97 -9.54
CA THR A 52 23.09 1.52 -8.25
C THR A 52 22.10 1.73 -7.10
N ALA A 53 20.88 2.12 -7.42
CA ALA A 53 19.85 2.34 -6.40
C ALA A 53 19.38 0.99 -5.82
N SER A 54 19.07 1.04 -4.56
CA SER A 54 18.34 -0.02 -3.87
C SER A 54 17.49 0.64 -2.80
N GLY A 55 16.38 0.03 -2.46
CA GLY A 55 15.51 0.58 -1.43
C GLY A 55 14.70 -0.50 -0.74
N THR A 56 14.10 -0.14 0.37
CA THR A 56 13.21 -1.02 1.11
C THR A 56 11.87 -0.32 1.37
N ILE A 57 10.80 -1.09 1.26
CA ILE A 57 9.46 -0.66 1.62
C ILE A 57 8.92 -1.66 2.63
N ASN A 58 8.85 -1.23 3.88
CA ASN A 58 8.32 -2.04 4.98
C ASN A 58 6.85 -1.71 5.18
N VAL A 59 5.99 -2.71 5.18
CA VAL A 59 4.61 -2.53 5.60
C VAL A 59 4.57 -2.62 7.12
N GLN A 60 4.06 -1.58 7.76
CA GLN A 60 4.01 -1.46 9.22
C GLN A 60 2.56 -1.41 9.71
N ALA A 61 2.34 -1.83 10.95
CA ALA A 61 1.04 -1.78 11.59
C ALA A 61 1.10 -1.13 12.96
N ALA A 62 0.00 -0.46 13.37
CA ALA A 62 -0.19 0.13 14.68
C ALA A 62 -1.61 -0.08 15.20
N THR A 63 -1.78 -0.09 16.52
CA THR A 63 -3.08 -0.26 17.17
C THR A 63 -3.93 1.01 17.21
N SER A 64 -3.31 2.17 17.02
CA SER A 64 -3.97 3.47 17.04
C SER A 64 -3.46 4.36 15.92
N SER A 65 -4.32 5.24 15.40
CA SER A 65 -3.95 6.26 14.43
C SER A 65 -2.85 7.17 14.98
N GLY A 66 -1.82 7.43 14.17
CA GLY A 66 -0.64 8.20 14.57
C GLY A 66 0.20 7.54 15.66
N GLY A 67 -0.04 6.27 15.97
CA GLY A 67 0.65 5.52 17.01
C GLY A 67 2.04 5.04 16.61
N SER A 68 2.60 4.15 17.42
CA SER A 68 3.89 3.50 17.13
C SER A 68 3.68 2.37 16.12
N PHE A 69 4.20 2.55 14.93
CA PHE A 69 4.17 1.54 13.87
C PHE A 69 5.34 0.57 13.99
N SER A 70 5.07 -0.70 13.76
CA SER A 70 6.08 -1.77 13.73
C SER A 70 5.95 -2.57 12.44
N THR A 71 7.08 -2.94 11.86
CA THR A 71 7.10 -3.72 10.61
C THR A 71 6.45 -5.07 10.80
N ILE A 72 5.53 -5.40 9.91
CA ILE A 72 4.90 -6.72 9.83
C ILE A 72 5.94 -7.72 9.34
N SER A 73 6.13 -8.80 10.09
CA SER A 73 7.13 -9.82 9.74
C SER A 73 6.88 -10.40 8.35
N GLY A 74 7.90 -10.36 7.50
CA GLY A 74 7.83 -10.84 6.13
C GLY A 74 7.19 -9.87 5.12
N ALA A 75 6.69 -8.71 5.55
CA ALA A 75 6.06 -7.71 4.69
C ALA A 75 7.05 -6.60 4.30
N THR A 76 8.14 -6.99 3.68
CA THR A 76 9.17 -6.07 3.18
C THR A 76 9.38 -6.31 1.69
N PHE A 77 9.31 -5.24 0.90
CA PHE A 77 9.72 -5.24 -0.49
C PHE A 77 11.12 -4.64 -0.60
N THR A 78 11.97 -5.29 -1.36
CA THR A 78 13.28 -4.74 -1.72
C THR A 78 13.25 -4.33 -3.19
N VAL A 79 13.54 -3.07 -3.46
CA VAL A 79 13.70 -2.55 -4.82
C VAL A 79 15.18 -2.58 -5.14
N ALA A 80 15.55 -3.27 -6.20
CA ALA A 80 16.92 -3.36 -6.70
C ALA A 80 17.10 -2.52 -7.98
N ALA A 81 18.33 -2.22 -8.33
CA ALA A 81 18.66 -1.50 -9.56
C ALA A 81 18.18 -2.18 -10.86
N THR A 82 17.83 -3.47 -10.78
CA THR A 82 17.28 -4.24 -11.90
C THR A 82 15.76 -4.17 -12.01
N ASP A 83 15.10 -3.47 -11.09
CA ASP A 83 13.64 -3.39 -11.01
C ASP A 83 13.09 -2.16 -11.72
N ASP A 84 13.73 -1.73 -12.81
CA ASP A 84 13.18 -0.72 -13.72
C ASP A 84 11.84 -1.18 -14.30
N ASP A 85 10.86 -0.28 -14.32
CA ASP A 85 9.52 -0.52 -14.89
C ASP A 85 8.90 -1.84 -14.43
N THR A 86 9.04 -2.14 -13.13
CA THR A 86 8.62 -3.43 -12.55
C THR A 86 7.46 -3.25 -11.57
N VAL A 87 6.72 -4.32 -11.37
CA VAL A 87 5.67 -4.42 -10.36
C VAL A 87 6.02 -5.50 -9.35
N LEU A 88 6.12 -5.13 -8.09
CA LEU A 88 6.24 -6.05 -6.96
C LEU A 88 4.91 -6.07 -6.21
N HIS A 89 4.50 -7.22 -5.68
CA HIS A 89 3.25 -7.28 -4.95
C HIS A 89 3.27 -8.35 -3.84
N GLY A 90 2.37 -8.18 -2.87
CA GLY A 90 2.16 -9.12 -1.79
C GLY A 90 0.79 -8.96 -1.16
N VAL A 91 0.35 -9.97 -0.44
CA VAL A 91 -0.94 -9.97 0.28
C VAL A 91 -0.70 -10.10 1.77
N ILE A 92 -1.40 -9.29 2.55
CA ILE A 92 -1.36 -9.29 4.01
C ILE A 92 -2.73 -9.74 4.52
N ASP A 93 -2.75 -10.74 5.40
CA ASP A 93 -3.95 -11.10 6.17
C ASP A 93 -4.07 -10.15 7.37
N LEU A 94 -5.04 -9.26 7.32
CA LEU A 94 -5.25 -8.21 8.29
C LEU A 94 -5.84 -8.71 9.62
N GLU A 95 -6.42 -9.92 9.65
CA GLU A 95 -6.93 -10.50 10.89
C GLU A 95 -5.83 -10.73 11.94
N GLN A 96 -4.60 -10.87 11.49
CA GLN A 96 -3.43 -11.10 12.34
C GLN A 96 -2.64 -9.81 12.63
N GLN A 97 -3.12 -8.66 12.14
CA GLN A 97 -2.39 -7.40 12.23
C GLN A 97 -3.15 -6.37 13.07
N ALA A 98 -2.43 -5.33 13.49
CA ALA A 98 -3.03 -4.15 14.09
C ALA A 98 -3.80 -3.34 13.03
N ARG A 99 -4.78 -2.56 13.47
CA ARG A 99 -5.79 -1.90 12.63
C ARG A 99 -5.23 -0.91 11.61
N TYR A 100 -4.21 -0.15 11.98
CA TYR A 100 -3.68 0.92 11.12
C TYR A 100 -2.44 0.45 10.40
N ILE A 101 -2.41 0.61 9.08
CA ILE A 101 -1.28 0.23 8.22
C ILE A 101 -0.64 1.48 7.65
N LYS A 102 0.67 1.47 7.53
CA LYS A 102 1.47 2.54 6.93
C LYS A 102 2.71 1.94 6.29
N LEU A 103 3.25 2.61 5.28
CA LEU A 103 4.54 2.24 4.72
C LEU A 103 5.67 3.02 5.40
N ASP A 104 6.77 2.32 5.66
CA ASP A 104 8.06 2.90 5.98
C ASP A 104 8.99 2.61 4.81
N THR A 105 9.25 3.65 4.03
CA THR A 105 10.00 3.54 2.79
C THR A 105 11.35 4.24 2.94
N THR A 106 12.40 3.56 2.52
CA THR A 106 13.74 4.14 2.40
C THR A 106 14.27 3.86 1.02
N THR A 107 14.52 4.90 0.24
CA THR A 107 15.23 4.77 -1.03
C THR A 107 16.72 4.58 -0.79
N GLY A 108 17.37 3.80 -1.63
CA GLY A 108 18.80 3.54 -1.48
C GLY A 108 19.67 4.74 -1.82
N THR A 109 20.91 4.71 -1.41
CA THR A 109 21.87 5.81 -1.56
C THR A 109 22.47 5.91 -2.96
N GLY A 110 22.20 4.95 -3.84
CA GLY A 110 22.82 4.85 -5.17
C GLY A 110 22.20 5.70 -6.27
N GLY A 111 21.13 6.43 -6.01
CA GLY A 111 20.45 7.26 -7.00
C GLY A 111 18.96 7.41 -6.75
N ALA A 112 18.31 8.18 -7.59
CA ALA A 112 16.87 8.42 -7.53
C ALA A 112 16.08 7.16 -7.96
N THR A 113 14.88 7.04 -7.45
CA THR A 113 13.96 5.93 -7.75
C THR A 113 12.53 6.46 -7.89
N ASP A 114 11.91 6.16 -9.02
CA ASP A 114 10.48 6.41 -9.22
C ASP A 114 9.67 5.32 -8.55
N LEU A 115 8.83 5.69 -7.61
CA LEU A 115 7.99 4.74 -6.84
C LEU A 115 6.55 5.23 -6.73
N ALA A 116 5.62 4.27 -6.79
CA ALA A 116 4.26 4.43 -6.34
C ALA A 116 3.81 3.14 -5.64
N VAL A 117 3.00 3.24 -4.61
CA VAL A 117 2.44 2.06 -3.94
C VAL A 117 0.94 2.21 -3.80
N VAL A 118 0.23 1.22 -4.33
CA VAL A 118 -1.22 1.12 -4.28
C VAL A 118 -1.62 -0.09 -3.45
N GLY A 119 -2.64 0.05 -2.63
CA GLY A 119 -3.26 -1.05 -1.90
C GLY A 119 -4.65 -1.38 -2.44
N VAL A 120 -5.02 -2.64 -2.34
CA VAL A 120 -6.39 -3.10 -2.57
C VAL A 120 -6.88 -3.82 -1.32
N LEU A 121 -7.85 -3.24 -0.66
CA LEU A 121 -8.57 -3.87 0.46
C LEU A 121 -9.69 -4.76 -0.08
N TYR A 122 -9.85 -5.96 0.46
CA TYR A 122 -10.93 -6.86 0.08
C TYR A 122 -11.29 -7.84 1.21
N GLY A 123 -12.40 -8.57 1.01
CA GLY A 123 -12.88 -9.54 1.99
C GLY A 123 -13.60 -8.91 3.18
N CYS A 124 -14.31 -7.79 3.01
CA CYS A 124 -15.09 -7.18 4.08
C CYS A 124 -16.39 -7.94 4.36
N ALA A 125 -16.84 -7.90 5.62
CA ALA A 125 -18.06 -8.58 6.04
C ALA A 125 -19.34 -7.79 5.71
N ASN A 126 -19.25 -6.45 5.62
CA ASN A 126 -20.34 -5.56 5.27
C ASN A 126 -19.86 -4.50 4.26
N THR A 127 -19.98 -4.84 2.99
CA THR A 127 -19.40 -4.08 1.89
C THR A 127 -19.91 -2.65 1.79
N ALA A 128 -21.21 -2.43 2.00
CA ALA A 128 -21.83 -1.11 1.84
C ALA A 128 -21.31 -0.08 2.87
N GLU A 129 -21.07 -0.52 4.09
CA GLU A 129 -20.59 0.33 5.17
C GLU A 129 -19.11 0.70 4.98
N TYR A 130 -18.28 -0.28 4.64
CA TYR A 130 -16.84 -0.07 4.57
C TYR A 130 -16.37 0.61 3.28
N ILE A 131 -17.06 0.43 2.18
CA ILE A 131 -16.76 1.16 0.94
C ILE A 131 -17.03 2.65 1.10
N ASN A 132 -18.06 3.01 1.87
CA ASN A 132 -18.44 4.40 2.08
C ASN A 132 -17.78 5.06 3.31
N ALA A 133 -17.08 4.31 4.14
CA ALA A 133 -16.44 4.80 5.35
C ALA A 133 -15.12 5.55 5.10
N GLY A 134 -14.75 5.75 3.87
CA GLY A 134 -13.51 6.41 3.47
C GLY A 134 -13.53 7.92 3.68
N SER A 135 -13.64 8.36 4.90
CA SER A 135 -13.48 9.77 5.21
C SER A 135 -12.04 10.06 5.60
N GLY A 136 -11.34 10.80 4.78
CA GLY A 136 -10.07 11.41 5.15
C GLY A 136 -8.84 10.94 4.38
N GLU A 137 -8.98 9.97 3.51
CA GLU A 137 -7.93 9.59 2.59
C GLU A 137 -8.20 10.26 1.24
N ALA A 138 -7.45 11.31 0.96
CA ALA A 138 -7.67 12.18 -0.21
C ALA A 138 -7.54 11.44 -1.55
N ASP A 139 -6.99 10.23 -1.53
CA ASP A 139 -6.60 9.47 -2.72
C ASP A 139 -7.39 8.17 -2.88
N GLU A 140 -8.56 8.10 -2.28
CA GLU A 140 -9.45 6.95 -2.46
C GLU A 140 -10.21 7.05 -3.78
N LEU A 141 -10.10 6.03 -4.60
CA LEU A 141 -10.89 5.89 -5.80
C LEU A 141 -11.82 4.70 -5.70
N THR A 142 -13.12 4.95 -5.66
CA THR A 142 -14.13 3.90 -5.69
C THR A 142 -14.69 3.76 -7.10
N PHE A 143 -14.52 2.61 -7.72
CA PHE A 143 -15.12 2.28 -9.00
C PHE A 143 -16.48 1.63 -8.79
N ARG A 144 -17.50 2.15 -9.44
CA ARG A 144 -18.78 1.47 -9.59
C ARG A 144 -18.99 1.16 -11.07
N VAL A 145 -18.92 -0.11 -11.40
CA VAL A 145 -19.35 -0.58 -12.73
C VAL A 145 -20.86 -0.68 -12.69
N LEU A 146 -21.53 0.17 -13.46
CA LEU A 146 -22.96 0.02 -13.69
C LEU A 146 -23.16 -1.08 -14.73
N SER A 147 -23.75 -2.16 -14.30
CA SER A 147 -24.23 -3.22 -15.20
C SER A 147 -25.51 -2.76 -15.90
#